data_e02f38b92e073dd509beacff639f1257
#
_entry.id   e02f38b92e073dd509beacff639f1257
#
_cell.length_a   1.000
_cell.length_b   1.000
_cell.length_c   1.000
_cell.angle_alpha   90.00
_cell.angle_beta   90.00
_cell.angle_gamma   90.00
#
_symmetry.space_group_name_H-M   'P 1'
#
loop_
_entity.id
_entity.type
_entity.pdbx_description
1 polymer ?
#
loop_
_entity_poly.entity_id
_entity_poly.type
_entity_poly.pdbx_seq_one_letter_code
_entity_poly.pdbx_strand_id
1 'polypeptide(L)'
;MSAGILDGFQTIIPTAAAVLSGKRQILRLTQQEVADRAKITLRQYQRLESGERNILTSSFGLACRVIEALDMDVSKFYHGDYYLGEEWKTIDGRLCYKKTGRPIDEYE
;
A
#
# COMPACT_ATOMS: atom_id res chain seq x y z
N MET A 1 -14.22 22.50 -2.79
CA MET A 1 -14.17 22.22 -2.69
C MET A 1 -14.04 21.76 -2.64
N SER A 2 -13.97 21.63 -2.60
CA SER A 2 -13.90 21.14 -2.59
C SER A 2 -13.77 20.42 -2.43
N ALA A 3 -13.79 20.15 -2.42
CA ALA A 3 -13.77 19.53 -2.32
C ALA A 3 -13.42 18.97 -2.07
N GLY A 4 -13.36 18.85 -2.19
CA GLY A 4 -13.27 18.31 -2.08
C GLY A 4 -12.62 18.05 -1.63
N ILE A 5 -12.41 18.18 -1.66
CA ILE A 5 -12.03 17.96 -1.27
C ILE A 5 -12.07 17.97 -0.68
N LEU A 6 -12.28 18.24 -0.63
CA LEU A 6 -12.48 18.25 -0.12
C LEU A 6 -12.90 18.15 0.62
N ASP A 7 -13.45 17.98 0.51
CA ASP A 7 -13.82 17.72 1.34
C ASP A 7 -13.15 17.22 2.10
N GLY A 8 -12.69 17.48 2.29
CA GLY A 8 -12.04 17.13 2.76
C GLY A 8 -11.41 16.12 3.06
N PHE A 9 -11.62 15.57 3.00
CA PHE A 9 -11.24 14.66 3.07
C PHE A 9 -11.43 13.92 2.40
N GLN A 10 -11.20 14.06 2.12
CA GLN A 10 -11.48 13.44 1.24
C GLN A 10 -10.83 12.23 1.08
N THR A 11 -11.28 11.30 0.45
CA THR A 11 -10.68 10.01 0.31
C THR A 11 -9.51 10.09 -0.62
N ILE A 12 -8.36 9.67 -0.16
CA ILE A 12 -7.17 9.60 -0.99
C ILE A 12 -7.11 8.18 -1.51
N ILE A 13 -7.13 8.04 -2.83
CA ILE A 13 -6.99 6.72 -3.45
C ILE A 13 -5.52 6.54 -3.78
N PRO A 14 -4.81 5.67 -3.07
CA PRO A 14 -3.38 5.53 -3.29
C PRO A 14 -3.08 4.78 -4.58
N THR A 15 -1.90 5.01 -5.10
CA THR A 15 -1.41 4.22 -6.22
C THR A 15 -1.10 2.82 -5.75
N ALA A 16 -0.95 1.89 -6.70
CA ALA A 16 -0.55 0.54 -6.35
C ALA A 16 0.77 0.55 -5.59
N ALA A 17 1.72 1.40 -6.02
CA ALA A 17 3.00 1.50 -5.33
C ALA A 17 2.83 1.93 -3.89
N ALA A 18 1.94 2.88 -3.63
CA ALA A 18 1.70 3.36 -2.27
C ALA A 18 1.09 2.27 -1.40
N VAL A 19 0.22 1.43 -1.98
CA VAL A 19 -0.35 0.31 -1.24
C VAL A 19 0.74 -0.67 -0.82
N LEU A 20 1.67 -0.95 -1.73
CA LEU A 20 2.78 -1.85 -1.39
C LEU A 20 3.59 -1.31 -0.22
N SER A 21 3.97 -0.05 -0.32
CA SER A 21 4.77 0.59 0.73
C SER A 21 4.01 0.64 2.05
N GLY A 22 2.75 1.03 2.00
CA GLY A 22 1.95 1.14 3.22
C GLY A 22 1.76 -0.20 3.90
N LYS A 23 1.48 -1.22 3.12
CA LYS A 23 1.27 -2.54 3.69
C LYS A 23 2.55 -3.10 4.29
N ARG A 24 3.68 -2.86 3.60
CA ARG A 24 4.97 -3.30 4.13
C ARG A 24 5.24 -2.66 5.49
N GLN A 25 4.95 -1.37 5.61
CA GLN A 25 5.18 -0.67 6.85
C GLN A 25 4.27 -1.19 7.97
N ILE A 26 3.03 -1.47 7.64
CA ILE A 26 2.09 -2.03 8.62
C ILE A 26 2.60 -3.36 9.14
N LEU A 27 3.16 -4.18 8.26
CA LEU A 27 3.69 -5.48 8.64
C LEU A 27 5.08 -5.37 9.27
N ARG A 28 5.66 -4.17 9.28
CA ARG A 28 6.99 -3.91 9.84
C ARG A 28 8.07 -4.73 9.16
N LEU A 29 7.97 -4.83 7.86
CA LEU A 29 8.95 -5.57 7.06
C LEU A 29 9.89 -4.60 6.37
N THR A 30 11.14 -5.02 6.20
CA THR A 30 12.06 -4.27 5.36
C THR A 30 11.79 -4.61 3.91
N GLN A 31 12.30 -3.77 3.01
CA GLN A 31 12.16 -4.05 1.59
C GLN A 31 12.85 -5.36 1.23
N GLN A 32 13.98 -5.64 1.87
CA GLN A 32 14.68 -6.89 1.61
C GLN A 32 13.85 -8.09 2.04
N GLU A 33 13.18 -7.97 3.19
CA GLU A 33 12.36 -9.07 3.66
C GLU A 33 11.20 -9.36 2.71
N VAL A 34 10.60 -8.32 2.16
CA VAL A 34 9.52 -8.53 1.19
C VAL A 34 10.08 -9.16 -0.08
N ALA A 35 11.22 -8.66 -0.56
CA ALA A 35 11.84 -9.23 -1.75
C ALA A 35 12.15 -10.70 -1.54
N ASP A 36 12.68 -11.06 -0.37
CA ASP A 36 12.99 -12.46 -0.07
C ASP A 36 11.74 -13.32 -0.05
N ARG A 37 10.68 -12.83 0.56
CA ARG A 37 9.41 -13.56 0.59
C ARG A 37 8.84 -13.77 -0.81
N ALA A 38 8.97 -12.76 -1.64
CA ALA A 38 8.43 -12.81 -3.00
C ALA A 38 9.37 -13.49 -3.97
N LYS A 39 10.59 -13.82 -3.54
CA LYS A 39 11.60 -14.47 -4.37
C LYS A 39 11.95 -13.63 -5.58
N ILE A 40 12.16 -12.35 -5.33
CA ILE A 40 12.63 -11.39 -6.34
C ILE A 40 13.81 -10.65 -5.74
N THR A 41 14.51 -9.90 -6.57
CA THR A 41 15.66 -9.13 -6.08
C THR A 41 15.17 -7.90 -5.35
N LEU A 42 16.00 -7.38 -4.46
CA LEU A 42 15.69 -6.15 -3.77
C LEU A 42 15.43 -5.03 -4.75
N ARG A 43 16.24 -4.95 -5.82
CA ARG A 43 16.06 -3.89 -6.80
C ARG A 43 14.70 -4.00 -7.50
N GLN A 44 14.29 -5.22 -7.82
CA GLN A 44 12.98 -5.41 -8.43
C GLN A 44 11.88 -4.90 -7.51
N TYR A 45 11.98 -5.23 -6.23
CA TYR A 45 10.96 -4.78 -5.29
C TYR A 45 11.00 -3.27 -5.12
N GLN A 46 12.19 -2.68 -5.04
CA GLN A 46 12.29 -1.24 -4.89
C GLN A 46 11.67 -0.49 -6.05
N ARG A 47 11.80 -1.01 -7.25
CA ARG A 47 11.19 -0.38 -8.43
C ARG A 47 9.67 -0.43 -8.35
N LEU A 48 9.12 -1.53 -7.81
CA LEU A 48 7.69 -1.65 -7.67
C LEU A 48 7.17 -0.68 -6.61
N GLU A 49 7.88 -0.58 -5.50
CA GLU A 49 7.43 0.27 -4.42
C GLU A 49 7.58 1.75 -4.75
N SER A 50 8.56 2.10 -5.55
CA SER A 50 8.76 3.49 -5.94
C SER A 50 7.81 3.93 -7.06
N GLY A 51 7.17 2.97 -7.72
CA GLY A 51 6.30 3.28 -8.85
C GLY A 51 7.06 3.34 -10.16
N GLU A 52 8.37 3.16 -10.14
CA GLU A 52 9.14 3.12 -11.37
C GLU A 52 8.65 2.00 -12.27
N ARG A 53 8.28 0.88 -11.66
CA ARG A 53 7.69 -0.23 -12.37
C ARG A 53 6.29 -0.46 -11.84
N ASN A 54 5.33 -0.56 -12.74
CA ASN A 54 3.94 -0.74 -12.33
C ASN A 54 3.66 -2.21 -12.11
N ILE A 55 3.28 -2.57 -10.88
CA ILE A 55 3.01 -3.97 -10.55
C ILE A 55 1.82 -4.51 -11.37
N LEU A 56 0.88 -3.64 -11.73
CA LEU A 56 -0.29 -4.08 -12.48
C LEU A 56 0.03 -4.48 -13.90
N THR A 57 1.19 -4.06 -14.42
CA THR A 57 1.62 -4.44 -15.75
C THR A 57 2.83 -5.37 -15.72
N SER A 58 3.21 -5.84 -14.53
CA SER A 58 4.29 -6.81 -14.39
C SER A 58 3.74 -8.20 -14.69
N SER A 59 4.64 -9.18 -14.79
CA SER A 59 4.19 -10.53 -15.02
C SER A 59 3.25 -10.94 -13.90
N PHE A 60 2.25 -11.76 -14.24
CA PHE A 60 1.25 -12.17 -13.26
C PHE A 60 1.89 -12.91 -12.09
N GLY A 61 2.84 -13.80 -12.38
CA GLY A 61 3.47 -14.56 -11.31
C GLY A 61 4.24 -13.67 -10.33
N LEU A 62 4.99 -12.70 -10.86
CA LEU A 62 5.73 -11.80 -10.01
C LEU A 62 4.77 -10.98 -9.16
N ALA A 63 3.72 -10.46 -9.78
CA ALA A 63 2.76 -9.64 -9.07
C ALA A 63 2.08 -10.43 -7.94
N CYS A 64 1.68 -11.66 -8.22
CA CYS A 64 1.06 -12.50 -7.19
C CYS A 64 1.99 -12.75 -6.04
N ARG A 65 3.26 -13.04 -6.33
CA ARG A 65 4.21 -13.33 -5.26
C ARG A 65 4.43 -12.12 -4.36
N VAL A 66 4.50 -10.93 -4.96
CA VAL A 66 4.68 -9.72 -4.16
C VAL A 66 3.45 -9.43 -3.31
N ILE A 67 2.27 -9.53 -3.92
CA ILE A 67 1.03 -9.24 -3.20
C ILE A 67 0.86 -10.21 -2.04
N GLU A 68 1.13 -11.49 -2.27
CA GLU A 68 1.00 -12.48 -1.21
C GLU A 68 2.09 -12.34 -0.16
N ALA A 69 3.27 -11.89 -0.56
CA ALA A 69 4.33 -11.64 0.41
C ALA A 69 3.94 -10.56 1.40
N LEU A 70 3.02 -9.70 1.01
CA LEU A 70 2.52 -8.62 1.87
C LEU A 70 1.18 -9.00 2.50
N ASP A 71 0.84 -10.27 2.50
CA ASP A 71 -0.38 -10.78 3.12
C ASP A 71 -1.64 -10.14 2.56
N MET A 72 -1.62 -9.85 1.26
CA MET A 72 -2.79 -9.31 0.59
C MET A 72 -3.40 -10.34 -0.33
N ASP A 73 -4.68 -10.16 -0.60
CA ASP A 73 -5.41 -10.98 -1.56
C ASP A 73 -5.26 -10.38 -2.95
N VAL A 74 -4.87 -11.20 -3.91
CA VAL A 74 -4.61 -10.73 -5.27
C VAL A 74 -5.84 -10.10 -5.89
N SER A 75 -7.00 -10.71 -5.72
CA SER A 75 -8.22 -10.19 -6.31
C SER A 75 -8.57 -8.83 -5.72
N LYS A 76 -8.47 -8.69 -4.40
CA LYS A 76 -8.76 -7.41 -3.77
C LYS A 76 -7.77 -6.34 -4.21
N PHE A 77 -6.51 -6.73 -4.34
CA PHE A 77 -5.50 -5.78 -4.80
C PHE A 77 -5.82 -5.30 -6.21
N TYR A 78 -6.16 -6.22 -7.09
CA TYR A 78 -6.47 -5.88 -8.46
C TYR A 78 -7.66 -4.92 -8.56
N HIS A 79 -8.68 -5.15 -7.74
CA HIS A 79 -9.88 -4.33 -7.77
C HIS A 79 -9.77 -3.03 -6.98
N GLY A 80 -8.59 -2.76 -6.42
CA GLY A 80 -8.38 -1.51 -5.70
C GLY A 80 -8.99 -1.47 -4.32
N ASP A 81 -9.26 -2.63 -3.73
CA ASP A 81 -9.86 -2.69 -2.42
C ASP A 81 -8.89 -2.41 -1.29
N TYR A 82 -7.60 -2.46 -1.56
CA TYR A 82 -6.60 -2.08 -0.58
C TYR A 82 -6.22 -0.65 -0.85
N TYR A 83 -6.87 0.24 -0.17
CA TYR A 83 -6.45 1.62 -0.20
C TYR A 83 -6.35 2.06 1.25
N LEU A 84 -5.79 3.23 1.45
CA LEU A 84 -5.54 3.65 2.82
C LEU A 84 -6.77 3.57 3.68
N GLY A 85 -7.95 3.73 3.08
CA GLY A 85 -9.20 3.68 3.80
C GLY A 85 -9.57 2.33 4.36
N GLU A 86 -8.95 1.25 3.90
CA GLU A 86 -9.28 -0.06 4.43
C GLU A 86 -8.77 -0.24 5.84
N GLU A 87 -7.53 0.12 6.07
CA GLU A 87 -6.90 0.00 7.37
C GLU A 87 -6.67 1.36 7.99
N TRP A 88 -6.72 2.37 7.18
CA TRP A 88 -6.51 3.75 7.58
C TRP A 88 -7.71 4.57 7.17
N LYS A 89 -7.91 5.68 7.84
CA LYS A 89 -8.94 6.61 7.45
C LYS A 89 -8.44 8.01 7.77
N THR A 90 -9.10 9.01 7.20
CA THR A 90 -8.74 10.40 7.43
C THR A 90 -9.56 10.94 8.59
N ILE A 91 -8.89 11.46 9.60
CA ILE A 91 -9.52 12.14 10.72
C ILE A 91 -8.88 13.50 10.80
N ASP A 92 -9.70 14.55 10.66
CA ASP A 92 -9.20 15.93 10.72
C ASP A 92 -8.04 16.16 9.76
N GLY A 93 -8.13 15.59 8.56
CA GLY A 93 -7.12 15.77 7.56
C GLY A 93 -5.87 14.93 7.72
N ARG A 94 -5.83 14.05 8.70
CA ARG A 94 -4.68 13.18 8.92
C ARG A 94 -5.06 11.73 8.67
N LEU A 95 -4.11 10.98 8.14
CA LEU A 95 -4.32 9.55 7.95
C LEU A 95 -4.13 8.86 9.28
N CYS A 96 -5.12 8.09 9.69
CA CYS A 96 -5.12 7.41 10.96
C CYS A 96 -5.47 5.96 10.78
N TYR A 97 -5.03 5.12 11.70
CA TYR A 97 -5.39 3.71 11.67
C TYR A 97 -6.88 3.57 11.95
N LYS A 98 -7.53 2.76 11.14
CA LYS A 98 -8.97 2.62 11.21
C LYS A 98 -9.45 2.10 12.55
N LYS A 99 -8.71 1.17 13.14
CA LYS A 99 -9.12 0.56 14.39
C LYS A 99 -8.89 1.43 15.59
N THR A 100 -7.77 2.12 15.64
CA THR A 100 -7.38 2.85 16.84
C THR A 100 -7.62 4.34 16.74
N GLY A 101 -7.69 4.87 15.52
CA GLY A 101 -7.80 6.30 15.31
C GLY A 101 -6.49 7.04 15.50
N ARG A 102 -5.41 6.33 15.75
CA ARG A 102 -4.12 6.97 15.97
C ARG A 102 -3.49 7.38 14.66
N PRO A 103 -2.82 8.53 14.61
CA PRO A 103 -2.16 8.96 13.38
C PRO A 103 -1.12 7.94 12.93
N ILE A 104 -1.05 7.73 11.63
CA ILE A 104 -0.13 6.76 11.08
C ILE A 104 1.31 7.15 11.30
N ASP A 105 1.61 8.44 11.21
CA ASP A 105 2.97 8.91 11.35
C ASP A 105 3.50 8.79 12.77
N GLU A 106 2.63 8.53 13.75
CA GLU A 106 3.10 8.27 15.11
C GLU A 106 3.56 6.84 15.26
N TYR A 107 3.23 6.02 14.31
CA TYR A 107 3.45 4.60 14.45
C TYR A 107 4.89 4.22 14.32
N GLU A 108 5.63 5.03 13.69
CA GLU A 108 7.01 4.72 13.49
C GLU A 108 7.71 4.47 14.72
#